data_422dc1476607deab7163a8e8b5016680
#
_entry.id   422dc1476607deab7163a8e8b5016680
#
_cell.length_a   1.000
_cell.length_b   1.000
_cell.length_c   1.000
_cell.angle_alpha   90.00
_cell.angle_beta   90.00
_cell.angle_gamma   90.00
#
_symmetry.space_group_name_H-M   'P 1'
#
loop_
_entity.id
_entity.type
_entity.pdbx_description
1 polymer ?
#
loop_
_entity_poly.entity_id
_entity_poly.type
_entity_poly.pdbx_seq_one_letter_code
_entity_poly.pdbx_strand_id
1 'polypeptide(L)'
;MNEEFLLPGRDLGDSVVIVDNYDSFTFNLVQRLGELGARCVVVRNDTTTVVAIGERRPAAVVVSPGPRAPADAGISVDLIRTLGAGIPILGVCLGHQAIGEAYGGRVVRAPSIMHGKVSQVHHDGAGLFAGVPDPFAATRYHSLVVEPSTLPACLEVTARTADGVIMALRHREHPVVGVQFHPESIGTDAGYRILENFLEMTSAPLQVRR
;
A
#
# COMPACT_ATOMS: atom_id res chain seq x y z
N MET A 1 10.38 -8.24 -15.92
CA MET A 1 10.50 -6.77 -16.06
C MET A 1 9.57 -6.36 -17.17
N ASN A 2 8.56 -5.54 -16.87
CA ASN A 2 7.74 -4.99 -17.95
C ASN A 2 8.57 -3.92 -18.66
N GLU A 3 8.98 -4.18 -19.90
CA GLU A 3 9.74 -3.26 -20.76
C GLU A 3 9.03 -1.90 -20.96
N GLU A 4 7.74 -1.81 -20.66
CA GLU A 4 6.92 -0.61 -20.80
C GLU A 4 7.41 0.59 -19.98
N PHE A 5 8.05 0.36 -18.81
CA PHE A 5 8.56 1.46 -17.99
C PHE A 5 9.89 2.06 -18.51
N LEU A 6 10.59 1.33 -19.36
CA LEU A 6 11.85 1.78 -19.96
C LEU A 6 11.64 2.70 -21.19
N LEU A 7 10.40 2.80 -21.71
CA LEU A 7 10.11 3.68 -22.85
C LEU A 7 9.92 5.13 -22.39
N PRO A 8 10.75 6.08 -22.80
CA PRO A 8 10.59 7.49 -22.42
C PRO A 8 9.25 8.04 -22.90
N GLY A 9 8.53 8.75 -22.01
CA GLY A 9 7.39 9.60 -22.39
C GLY A 9 6.01 8.96 -22.49
N ARG A 10 5.82 7.67 -22.16
CA ARG A 10 4.48 7.08 -22.16
C ARG A 10 3.67 7.54 -20.95
N ASP A 11 2.46 8.05 -21.19
CA ASP A 11 1.45 8.33 -20.15
C ASP A 11 0.94 7.01 -19.55
N LEU A 12 0.83 6.93 -18.23
CA LEU A 12 0.34 5.78 -17.47
C LEU A 12 -1.00 6.06 -16.79
N GLY A 13 -1.76 7.05 -17.28
CA GLY A 13 -3.03 7.48 -16.68
C GLY A 13 -4.10 6.40 -16.52
N ASP A 14 -3.96 5.27 -17.20
CA ASP A 14 -4.81 4.07 -17.07
C ASP A 14 -4.17 2.93 -16.24
N SER A 15 -3.00 3.16 -15.65
CA SER A 15 -2.21 2.11 -15.05
C SER A 15 -1.94 2.37 -13.57
N VAL A 16 -1.87 1.28 -12.80
CA VAL A 16 -1.38 1.26 -11.41
C VAL A 16 0.12 0.95 -11.45
N VAL A 17 0.95 1.89 -10.99
CA VAL A 17 2.39 1.66 -10.82
C VAL A 17 2.64 0.96 -9.50
N ILE A 18 3.34 -0.16 -9.53
CA ILE A 18 3.74 -0.91 -8.33
C ILE A 18 5.23 -0.72 -8.12
N VAL A 19 5.59 -0.04 -7.03
CA VAL A 19 6.98 0.10 -6.59
C VAL A 19 7.37 -1.15 -5.82
N ASP A 20 8.22 -1.97 -6.43
CA ASP A 20 8.72 -3.22 -5.87
C ASP A 20 9.91 -2.95 -4.94
N ASN A 21 9.72 -3.23 -3.65
CA ASN A 21 10.75 -3.16 -2.62
C ASN A 21 11.53 -4.49 -2.47
N TYR A 22 11.70 -5.25 -3.55
CA TYR A 22 12.40 -6.55 -3.57
C TYR A 22 11.71 -7.59 -2.69
N ASP A 23 10.40 -7.65 -2.75
CA ASP A 23 9.57 -8.56 -1.97
C ASP A 23 8.97 -9.68 -2.83
N SER A 24 8.96 -10.91 -2.31
CA SER A 24 8.39 -12.06 -3.01
C SER A 24 6.86 -11.98 -3.18
N PHE A 25 6.17 -11.18 -2.37
CA PHE A 25 4.71 -11.00 -2.45
C PHE A 25 4.30 -9.88 -3.41
N THR A 26 5.23 -9.09 -3.96
CA THR A 26 4.90 -8.01 -4.92
C THR A 26 4.07 -8.54 -6.09
N PHE A 27 4.45 -9.68 -6.66
CA PHE A 27 3.72 -10.25 -7.81
C PHE A 27 2.36 -10.85 -7.44
N ASN A 28 2.12 -11.19 -6.17
CA ASN A 28 0.78 -11.54 -5.70
C ASN A 28 -0.14 -10.30 -5.70
N LEU A 29 0.37 -9.12 -5.32
CA LEU A 29 -0.38 -7.85 -5.47
C LEU A 29 -0.68 -7.55 -6.94
N VAL A 30 0.31 -7.70 -7.84
CA VAL A 30 0.12 -7.55 -9.30
C VAL A 30 -0.99 -8.46 -9.79
N GLN A 31 -0.97 -9.74 -9.40
CA GLN A 31 -1.97 -10.72 -9.81
C GLN A 31 -3.36 -10.33 -9.30
N ARG A 32 -3.50 -10.01 -8.00
CA ARG A 32 -4.80 -9.65 -7.39
C ARG A 32 -5.40 -8.39 -8.03
N LEU A 33 -4.59 -7.35 -8.22
CA LEU A 33 -5.02 -6.13 -8.89
C LEU A 33 -5.38 -6.39 -10.36
N GLY A 34 -4.60 -7.23 -11.06
CA GLY A 34 -4.90 -7.65 -12.43
C GLY A 34 -6.19 -8.46 -12.54
N GLU A 35 -6.50 -9.35 -11.58
CA GLU A 35 -7.77 -10.08 -11.50
C GLU A 35 -8.96 -9.15 -11.29
N LEU A 36 -8.76 -8.02 -10.58
CA LEU A 36 -9.72 -6.93 -10.42
C LEU A 36 -9.80 -5.99 -11.64
N GLY A 37 -9.06 -6.26 -12.71
CA GLY A 37 -9.09 -5.49 -13.96
C GLY A 37 -8.11 -4.33 -14.03
N ALA A 38 -7.23 -4.15 -13.07
CA ALA A 38 -6.22 -3.10 -13.12
C ALA A 38 -5.07 -3.46 -14.06
N ARG A 39 -4.60 -2.49 -14.85
CA ARG A 39 -3.35 -2.61 -15.60
C ARG A 39 -2.19 -2.22 -14.67
N CYS A 40 -1.30 -3.17 -14.40
CA CYS A 40 -0.18 -2.98 -13.48
C CYS A 40 1.14 -2.80 -14.23
N VAL A 41 1.95 -1.83 -13.78
CA VAL A 41 3.33 -1.60 -14.23
C VAL A 41 4.25 -1.69 -13.02
N VAL A 42 5.17 -2.65 -13.01
CA VAL A 42 6.09 -2.88 -11.90
C VAL A 42 7.42 -2.18 -12.14
N VAL A 43 7.88 -1.42 -11.15
CA VAL A 43 9.20 -0.79 -11.15
C VAL A 43 9.90 -1.05 -9.84
N ARG A 44 11.21 -1.23 -9.84
CA ARG A 44 11.99 -1.39 -8.63
C ARG A 44 12.28 -0.04 -7.98
N ASN A 45 12.33 -0.04 -6.65
CA ASN A 45 12.49 1.16 -5.82
C ASN A 45 13.83 1.90 -6.02
N ASP A 46 14.79 1.31 -6.71
CA ASP A 46 16.14 1.82 -6.97
C ASP A 46 16.46 1.98 -8.47
N THR A 47 15.53 1.63 -9.37
CA THR A 47 15.77 1.70 -10.84
C THR A 47 15.05 2.86 -11.52
N THR A 48 14.33 3.68 -10.76
CA THR A 48 13.56 4.83 -11.25
C THR A 48 13.64 6.00 -10.27
N THR A 49 13.06 7.13 -10.63
CA THR A 49 12.98 8.31 -9.76
C THR A 49 11.53 8.72 -9.51
N VAL A 50 11.28 9.45 -8.42
CA VAL A 50 9.96 10.01 -8.10
C VAL A 50 9.45 10.91 -9.24
N VAL A 51 10.34 11.72 -9.80
CA VAL A 51 10.02 12.63 -10.93
C VAL A 51 9.56 11.82 -12.14
N ALA A 52 10.31 10.77 -12.52
CA ALA A 52 9.95 9.93 -13.67
C ALA A 52 8.61 9.24 -13.53
N ILE A 53 8.21 8.87 -12.30
CA ILE A 53 6.87 8.32 -12.03
C ILE A 53 5.81 9.42 -12.14
N GLY A 54 6.04 10.57 -11.52
CA GLY A 54 5.09 11.70 -11.52
C GLY A 54 4.80 12.25 -12.92
N GLU A 55 5.82 12.39 -13.77
CA GLU A 55 5.68 12.86 -15.15
C GLU A 55 4.80 11.92 -16.01
N ARG A 56 4.71 10.64 -15.66
CA ARG A 56 3.87 9.66 -16.37
C ARG A 56 2.43 9.62 -15.89
N ARG A 57 2.10 10.35 -14.84
CA ARG A 57 0.74 10.54 -14.31
C ARG A 57 -0.03 9.22 -14.17
N PRO A 58 0.48 8.24 -13.40
CA PRO A 58 -0.23 6.98 -13.20
C PRO A 58 -1.59 7.22 -12.52
N ALA A 59 -2.56 6.33 -12.80
CA ALA A 59 -3.86 6.38 -12.14
C ALA A 59 -3.77 6.16 -10.62
N ALA A 60 -2.79 5.38 -10.19
CA ALA A 60 -2.45 5.15 -8.79
C ALA A 60 -1.03 4.58 -8.63
N VAL A 61 -0.54 4.59 -7.40
CA VAL A 61 0.71 3.92 -7.02
C VAL A 61 0.45 2.95 -5.87
N VAL A 62 1.05 1.76 -5.95
CA VAL A 62 1.12 0.81 -4.83
C VAL A 62 2.57 0.68 -4.41
N VAL A 63 2.86 0.97 -3.14
CA VAL A 63 4.18 0.72 -2.53
C VAL A 63 4.14 -0.64 -1.86
N SER A 64 4.93 -1.59 -2.39
CA SER A 64 4.88 -3.00 -2.00
C SER A 64 5.41 -3.26 -0.58
N PRO A 65 5.15 -4.46 -0.04
CA PRO A 65 5.95 -5.00 1.04
C PRO A 65 7.45 -4.99 0.70
N GLY A 66 8.29 -5.21 1.70
CA GLY A 66 9.73 -5.28 1.50
C GLY A 66 10.47 -5.63 2.80
N PRO A 67 11.75 -5.97 2.69
CA PRO A 67 12.61 -6.22 3.84
C PRO A 67 13.05 -4.92 4.51
N ARG A 68 13.59 -5.05 5.74
CA ARG A 68 14.19 -3.98 6.55
C ARG A 68 13.20 -2.88 6.96
N ALA A 69 13.63 -1.61 6.89
CA ALA A 69 12.88 -0.43 7.30
C ALA A 69 12.58 0.49 6.09
N PRO A 70 11.61 1.40 6.20
CA PRO A 70 11.30 2.34 5.13
C PRO A 70 12.48 3.19 4.65
N ALA A 71 13.41 3.53 5.54
CA ALA A 71 14.64 4.24 5.18
C ALA A 71 15.54 3.47 4.18
N ASP A 72 15.40 2.13 4.11
CA ASP A 72 16.11 1.26 3.17
C ASP A 72 15.32 1.00 1.87
N ALA A 73 14.12 1.57 1.74
CA ALA A 73 13.16 1.28 0.66
C ALA A 73 13.31 2.22 -0.57
N GLY A 74 14.54 2.68 -0.84
CA GLY A 74 14.83 3.51 -2.01
C GLY A 74 13.94 4.75 -2.09
N ILE A 75 13.21 4.91 -3.20
CA ILE A 75 12.36 6.09 -3.43
C ILE A 75 11.04 6.08 -2.64
N SER A 76 10.68 5.00 -1.93
CA SER A 76 9.32 4.78 -1.40
C SER A 76 8.81 5.89 -0.49
N VAL A 77 9.61 6.36 0.46
CA VAL A 77 9.22 7.44 1.38
C VAL A 77 9.07 8.77 0.66
N ASP A 78 10.05 9.13 -0.20
CA ASP A 78 10.03 10.38 -0.96
C ASP A 78 8.92 10.41 -2.00
N LEU A 79 8.59 9.27 -2.60
CA LEU A 79 7.47 9.11 -3.53
C LEU A 79 6.15 9.46 -2.83
N ILE A 80 5.90 8.89 -1.65
CA ILE A 80 4.68 9.14 -0.88
C ILE A 80 4.58 10.64 -0.53
N ARG A 81 5.67 11.23 -0.06
CA ARG A 81 5.73 12.64 0.33
C ARG A 81 5.46 13.59 -0.84
N THR A 82 6.02 13.25 -2.02
CA THR A 82 5.99 14.13 -3.19
C THR A 82 4.71 13.97 -4.01
N LEU A 83 4.25 12.74 -4.21
CA LEU A 83 3.14 12.45 -5.12
C LEU A 83 1.80 12.25 -4.40
N GLY A 84 1.81 12.00 -3.09
CA GLY A 84 0.60 11.62 -2.33
C GLY A 84 -0.52 12.67 -2.31
N ALA A 85 -0.20 13.94 -2.52
CA ALA A 85 -1.25 14.98 -2.60
C ALA A 85 -2.08 14.91 -3.88
N GLY A 86 -1.54 14.33 -4.96
CA GLY A 86 -2.19 14.33 -6.29
C GLY A 86 -2.44 12.96 -6.89
N ILE A 87 -1.84 11.91 -6.37
CA ILE A 87 -1.96 10.55 -6.90
C ILE A 87 -2.41 9.61 -5.78
N PRO A 88 -3.46 8.78 -5.98
CA PRO A 88 -3.86 7.76 -5.03
C PRO A 88 -2.71 6.78 -4.74
N ILE A 89 -2.40 6.58 -3.44
CA ILE A 89 -1.31 5.69 -3.02
C ILE A 89 -1.83 4.67 -2.01
N LEU A 90 -1.54 3.38 -2.26
CA LEU A 90 -1.68 2.30 -1.30
C LEU A 90 -0.30 1.84 -0.84
N GLY A 91 -0.03 1.90 0.47
CA GLY A 91 1.14 1.28 1.07
C GLY A 91 0.80 -0.07 1.71
N VAL A 92 1.54 -1.13 1.36
CA VAL A 92 1.35 -2.47 1.94
C VAL A 92 2.57 -2.85 2.78
N CYS A 93 2.36 -3.22 4.03
CA CYS A 93 3.37 -3.64 5.00
C CYS A 93 4.52 -2.61 5.13
N LEU A 94 5.65 -2.78 4.46
CA LEU A 94 6.72 -1.77 4.39
C LEU A 94 6.20 -0.45 3.82
N GLY A 95 5.35 -0.49 2.78
CA GLY A 95 4.73 0.70 2.20
C GLY A 95 3.83 1.46 3.18
N HIS A 96 3.10 0.75 4.06
CA HIS A 96 2.34 1.37 5.14
C HIS A 96 3.26 2.07 6.17
N GLN A 97 4.37 1.43 6.52
CA GLN A 97 5.38 2.03 7.40
C GLN A 97 6.01 3.26 6.75
N ALA A 98 6.28 3.21 5.43
CA ALA A 98 6.78 4.34 4.66
C ALA A 98 5.79 5.52 4.66
N ILE A 99 4.47 5.28 4.67
CA ILE A 99 3.46 6.33 4.87
C ILE A 99 3.65 6.98 6.25
N GLY A 100 3.81 6.20 7.31
CA GLY A 100 4.06 6.72 8.65
C GLY A 100 5.26 7.67 8.67
N GLU A 101 6.40 7.26 8.10
CA GLU A 101 7.63 8.07 8.04
C GLU A 101 7.52 9.27 7.09
N ALA A 102 6.85 9.12 5.95
CA ALA A 102 6.69 10.20 4.97
C ALA A 102 6.01 11.44 5.57
N TYR A 103 5.10 11.23 6.50
CA TYR A 103 4.36 12.29 7.18
C TYR A 103 4.90 12.65 8.58
N GLY A 104 6.04 12.07 9.00
CA GLY A 104 6.76 12.47 10.22
C GLY A 104 6.52 11.59 11.45
N GLY A 105 5.84 10.45 11.31
CA GLY A 105 5.76 9.42 12.34
C GLY A 105 7.05 8.60 12.41
N ARG A 106 7.15 7.72 13.42
CA ARG A 106 8.29 6.80 13.59
C ARG A 106 7.85 5.35 13.38
N VAL A 107 8.77 4.55 12.86
CA VAL A 107 8.65 3.09 12.76
C VAL A 107 9.54 2.45 13.82
N VAL A 108 8.97 1.54 14.60
CA VAL A 108 9.63 0.90 15.73
C VAL A 108 9.44 -0.61 15.68
N ARG A 109 10.16 -1.34 16.53
CA ARG A 109 9.96 -2.79 16.68
C ARG A 109 8.56 -3.09 17.17
N ALA A 110 7.89 -4.05 16.55
CA ALA A 110 6.61 -4.55 17.00
C ALA A 110 6.71 -5.19 18.40
N PRO A 111 5.66 -5.14 19.23
CA PRO A 111 5.62 -5.85 20.50
C PRO A 111 5.85 -7.35 20.36
N SER A 112 5.48 -7.93 19.23
CA SER A 112 5.74 -9.34 18.87
C SER A 112 6.06 -9.46 17.39
N ILE A 113 6.95 -10.41 17.04
CA ILE A 113 7.27 -10.71 15.64
C ILE A 113 6.14 -11.54 15.04
N MET A 114 5.63 -11.08 13.90
CA MET A 114 4.63 -11.78 13.10
C MET A 114 5.27 -12.33 11.84
N HIS A 115 5.13 -13.65 11.62
CA HIS A 115 5.61 -14.31 10.42
C HIS A 115 4.59 -15.37 9.98
N GLY A 116 3.77 -15.05 8.98
CA GLY A 116 2.71 -15.91 8.48
C GLY A 116 1.57 -16.17 9.48
N LYS A 117 1.42 -15.31 10.49
CA LYS A 117 0.35 -15.44 11.49
C LYS A 117 -0.88 -14.64 11.07
N VAL A 118 -2.05 -15.20 11.32
CA VAL A 118 -3.34 -14.55 11.12
C VAL A 118 -3.76 -13.86 12.42
N SER A 119 -4.29 -12.65 12.31
CA SER A 119 -4.86 -11.89 13.42
C SER A 119 -6.21 -11.33 13.04
N GLN A 120 -7.09 -11.16 14.05
CA GLN A 120 -8.33 -10.40 13.88
C GLN A 120 -8.02 -8.91 13.84
N VAL A 121 -8.53 -8.23 12.83
CA VAL A 121 -8.37 -6.79 12.61
C VAL A 121 -9.72 -6.12 12.72
N HIS A 122 -9.82 -5.12 13.61
CA HIS A 122 -10.98 -4.25 13.77
C HIS A 122 -10.76 -2.95 13.00
N HIS A 123 -11.82 -2.40 12.39
CA HIS A 123 -11.71 -1.24 11.50
C HIS A 123 -12.92 -0.29 11.60
N ASP A 124 -12.81 0.90 10.98
CA ASP A 124 -13.85 1.94 11.01
C ASP A 124 -15.02 1.72 10.02
N GLY A 125 -14.95 0.70 9.17
CA GLY A 125 -15.95 0.39 8.16
C GLY A 125 -15.99 1.36 6.97
N ALA A 126 -15.05 2.29 6.83
CA ALA A 126 -15.03 3.32 5.80
C ALA A 126 -13.84 3.18 4.84
N GLY A 127 -13.94 3.81 3.66
CA GLY A 127 -12.86 3.82 2.66
C GLY A 127 -12.43 2.42 2.27
N LEU A 128 -11.17 2.02 2.54
CA LEU A 128 -10.67 0.67 2.24
C LEU A 128 -11.52 -0.45 2.85
N PHE A 129 -12.23 -0.18 3.94
CA PHE A 129 -12.99 -1.19 4.67
C PHE A 129 -14.50 -1.16 4.39
N ALA A 130 -14.95 -0.42 3.38
CA ALA A 130 -16.35 -0.39 2.99
C ALA A 130 -16.82 -1.79 2.54
N GLY A 131 -17.84 -2.34 3.25
CA GLY A 131 -18.38 -3.67 2.99
C GLY A 131 -17.49 -4.84 3.43
N VAL A 132 -16.42 -4.58 4.19
CA VAL A 132 -15.59 -5.61 4.86
C VAL A 132 -16.23 -5.99 6.20
N PRO A 133 -16.31 -7.28 6.57
CA PRO A 133 -16.74 -7.70 7.90
C PRO A 133 -15.82 -7.18 9.02
N ASP A 134 -16.38 -6.76 10.16
CA ASP A 134 -15.62 -6.35 11.34
C ASP A 134 -15.89 -7.29 12.53
N PRO A 135 -14.87 -7.99 13.07
CA PRO A 135 -13.50 -8.07 12.56
C PRO A 135 -13.34 -9.01 11.36
N PHE A 136 -12.19 -8.91 10.68
CA PHE A 136 -11.79 -9.86 9.66
C PHE A 136 -10.40 -10.46 9.95
N ALA A 137 -10.12 -11.64 9.37
CA ALA A 137 -8.84 -12.31 9.48
C ALA A 137 -7.83 -11.73 8.48
N ALA A 138 -6.62 -11.37 8.95
CA ALA A 138 -5.56 -10.83 8.11
C ALA A 138 -4.19 -11.46 8.41
N THR A 139 -3.47 -11.81 7.36
CA THR A 139 -2.11 -12.37 7.46
C THR A 139 -1.07 -11.28 7.67
N ARG A 140 -0.13 -11.53 8.59
CA ARG A 140 0.91 -10.58 9.02
C ARG A 140 2.30 -11.19 8.87
N TYR A 141 3.26 -10.40 8.32
CA TYR A 141 4.66 -10.78 8.12
C TYR A 141 5.61 -9.65 8.54
N HIS A 142 5.40 -9.01 9.68
CA HIS A 142 6.18 -7.85 10.08
C HIS A 142 6.78 -7.96 11.47
N SER A 143 7.96 -7.36 11.64
CA SER A 143 8.66 -7.13 12.91
C SER A 143 8.72 -5.66 13.30
N LEU A 144 8.28 -4.77 12.41
CA LEU A 144 8.21 -3.33 12.62
C LEU A 144 6.76 -2.85 12.50
N VAL A 145 6.45 -1.73 13.16
CA VAL A 145 5.14 -1.08 13.16
C VAL A 145 5.29 0.44 13.24
N VAL A 146 4.29 1.17 12.75
CA VAL A 146 4.16 2.60 13.02
C VAL A 146 3.86 2.81 14.50
N GLU A 147 4.64 3.68 15.15
CA GLU A 147 4.51 3.98 16.57
C GLU A 147 3.31 4.89 16.84
N PRO A 148 2.30 4.44 17.62
CA PRO A 148 1.08 5.21 17.86
C PRO A 148 1.31 6.57 18.48
N SER A 149 2.31 6.70 19.39
CA SER A 149 2.61 7.93 20.12
C SER A 149 3.22 9.04 19.26
N THR A 150 3.71 8.70 18.07
CA THR A 150 4.33 9.65 17.13
C THR A 150 3.50 9.90 15.89
N LEU A 151 2.27 9.34 15.84
CA LEU A 151 1.41 9.48 14.67
C LEU A 151 1.07 10.95 14.44
N PRO A 152 1.40 11.53 13.27
CA PRO A 152 1.11 12.94 12.99
C PRO A 152 -0.39 13.18 12.80
N ALA A 153 -0.86 14.38 13.11
CA ALA A 153 -2.28 14.74 13.09
C ALA A 153 -2.94 14.60 11.70
N CYS A 154 -2.16 14.64 10.61
CA CYS A 154 -2.65 14.44 9.24
C CYS A 154 -2.98 12.97 8.93
N LEU A 155 -2.51 12.02 9.75
CA LEU A 155 -2.83 10.61 9.59
C LEU A 155 -3.90 10.17 10.59
N GLU A 156 -4.78 9.30 10.14
CA GLU A 156 -5.83 8.68 10.93
C GLU A 156 -5.66 7.17 10.93
N VAL A 157 -5.83 6.56 12.10
CA VAL A 157 -5.83 5.11 12.22
C VAL A 157 -7.22 4.59 11.89
N THR A 158 -7.31 3.75 10.86
CA THR A 158 -8.57 3.18 10.37
C THR A 158 -8.75 1.71 10.74
N ALA A 159 -7.68 1.02 11.15
CA ALA A 159 -7.77 -0.36 11.67
C ALA A 159 -6.70 -0.67 12.71
N ARG A 160 -7.03 -1.59 13.65
CA ARG A 160 -6.17 -2.07 14.73
C ARG A 160 -6.41 -3.53 15.03
N THR A 161 -5.41 -4.19 15.61
CA THR A 161 -5.61 -5.45 16.34
C THR A 161 -6.12 -5.19 17.76
N ALA A 162 -6.64 -6.21 18.44
CA ALA A 162 -7.14 -6.10 19.82
C ALA A 162 -6.07 -5.62 20.84
N ASP A 163 -4.79 -5.94 20.57
CA ASP A 163 -3.64 -5.47 21.36
C ASP A 163 -3.15 -4.07 20.95
N GLY A 164 -3.91 -3.36 20.10
CA GLY A 164 -3.69 -1.95 19.77
C GLY A 164 -2.68 -1.66 18.67
N VAL A 165 -2.12 -2.67 18.02
CA VAL A 165 -1.19 -2.46 16.89
C VAL A 165 -1.94 -1.83 15.73
N ILE A 166 -1.38 -0.76 15.15
CA ILE A 166 -1.95 -0.08 13.98
C ILE A 166 -1.88 -1.02 12.78
N MET A 167 -3.05 -1.31 12.18
CA MET A 167 -3.19 -2.18 11.01
C MET A 167 -3.54 -1.44 9.74
N ALA A 168 -4.08 -0.22 9.83
CA ALA A 168 -4.27 0.64 8.67
C ALA A 168 -4.23 2.12 9.04
N LEU A 169 -3.82 2.92 8.07
CA LEU A 169 -3.74 4.38 8.13
C LEU A 169 -4.41 4.99 6.91
N ARG A 170 -4.98 6.18 7.09
CA ARG A 170 -5.47 7.04 6.03
C ARG A 170 -4.96 8.46 6.25
N HIS A 171 -4.49 9.14 5.19
CA HIS A 171 -4.29 10.59 5.24
C HIS A 171 -5.64 11.31 5.19
N ARG A 172 -5.79 12.37 5.99
CA ARG A 172 -7.11 13.07 6.14
C ARG A 172 -7.52 13.85 4.89
N GLU A 173 -6.56 14.33 4.12
CA GLU A 173 -6.79 15.21 2.96
C GLU A 173 -6.30 14.60 1.65
N HIS A 174 -5.21 13.82 1.70
CA HIS A 174 -4.60 13.22 0.52
C HIS A 174 -5.17 11.81 0.26
N PRO A 175 -5.24 11.35 -0.99
CA PRO A 175 -5.69 9.99 -1.33
C PRO A 175 -4.60 8.94 -1.01
N VAL A 176 -4.08 8.96 0.22
CA VAL A 176 -3.02 8.06 0.68
C VAL A 176 -3.57 7.17 1.79
N VAL A 177 -3.47 5.87 1.57
CA VAL A 177 -3.93 4.83 2.50
C VAL A 177 -2.88 3.74 2.64
N GLY A 178 -2.85 3.06 3.79
CA GLY A 178 -1.89 2.00 4.00
C GLY A 178 -2.42 0.91 4.93
N VAL A 179 -2.00 -0.34 4.67
CA VAL A 179 -2.32 -1.51 5.48
C VAL A 179 -1.04 -2.22 5.92
N GLN A 180 -0.94 -2.57 7.21
CA GLN A 180 0.21 -3.27 7.78
C GLN A 180 0.19 -4.77 7.48
N PHE A 181 -0.98 -5.33 7.23
CA PHE A 181 -1.18 -6.71 6.82
C PHE A 181 -1.02 -6.89 5.31
N HIS A 182 -1.11 -8.14 4.84
CA HIS A 182 -0.96 -8.52 3.43
C HIS A 182 -2.34 -8.82 2.79
N PRO A 183 -2.95 -7.87 2.06
CA PRO A 183 -4.25 -8.10 1.41
C PRO A 183 -4.16 -9.10 0.26
N GLU A 184 -2.97 -9.31 -0.31
CA GLU A 184 -2.72 -10.29 -1.37
C GLU A 184 -2.62 -11.73 -0.86
N SER A 185 -2.44 -11.92 0.45
CA SER A 185 -2.30 -13.24 1.05
C SER A 185 -3.61 -14.01 1.06
N ILE A 186 -3.54 -15.32 0.81
CA ILE A 186 -4.70 -16.23 0.84
C ILE A 186 -5.35 -16.29 2.24
N GLY A 187 -4.60 -16.02 3.30
CA GLY A 187 -5.12 -15.98 4.67
C GLY A 187 -5.69 -14.61 5.09
N THR A 188 -5.90 -13.70 4.14
CA THR A 188 -6.60 -12.43 4.36
C THR A 188 -7.94 -12.48 3.63
N ASP A 189 -8.99 -12.87 4.36
CA ASP A 189 -10.31 -13.19 3.78
C ASP A 189 -10.91 -12.02 2.99
N ALA A 190 -10.75 -10.79 3.49
CA ALA A 190 -11.27 -9.57 2.88
C ALA A 190 -10.30 -8.92 1.86
N GLY A 191 -9.19 -9.57 1.52
CA GLY A 191 -8.11 -8.97 0.74
C GLY A 191 -8.56 -8.41 -0.62
N TYR A 192 -9.37 -9.15 -1.36
CA TYR A 192 -9.92 -8.69 -2.64
C TYR A 192 -10.80 -7.45 -2.48
N ARG A 193 -11.70 -7.44 -1.49
CA ARG A 193 -12.59 -6.30 -1.27
C ARG A 193 -11.80 -5.03 -0.91
N ILE A 194 -10.74 -5.16 -0.11
CA ILE A 194 -9.86 -4.05 0.27
C ILE A 194 -9.12 -3.49 -0.96
N LEU A 195 -8.59 -4.36 -1.83
CA LEU A 195 -7.92 -3.94 -3.07
C LEU A 195 -8.91 -3.34 -4.08
N GLU A 196 -10.12 -3.88 -4.19
CA GLU A 196 -11.21 -3.32 -5.00
C GLU A 196 -11.58 -1.92 -4.53
N ASN A 197 -11.79 -1.73 -3.22
CA ASN A 197 -12.08 -0.42 -2.63
C ASN A 197 -10.94 0.60 -2.90
N PHE A 198 -9.67 0.15 -2.90
CA PHE A 198 -8.58 1.02 -3.31
C PHE A 198 -8.68 1.43 -4.78
N LEU A 199 -8.98 0.49 -5.68
CA LEU A 199 -9.15 0.79 -7.10
C LEU A 199 -10.32 1.74 -7.35
N GLU A 200 -11.39 1.67 -6.56
CA GLU A 200 -12.51 2.62 -6.62
C GLU A 200 -12.09 4.06 -6.24
N MET A 201 -11.02 4.24 -5.46
CA MET A 201 -10.45 5.57 -5.15
C MET A 201 -9.67 6.16 -6.33
N THR A 202 -9.38 5.36 -7.35
CA THR A 202 -8.56 5.76 -8.50
C THR A 202 -9.44 6.20 -9.66
N SER A 203 -8.91 7.01 -10.57
CA SER A 203 -9.56 7.32 -11.85
C SER A 203 -9.32 6.28 -12.94
N ALA A 204 -8.65 5.15 -12.59
CA ALA A 204 -8.34 4.10 -13.56
C ALA A 204 -9.62 3.41 -14.04
N PRO A 205 -9.86 3.31 -15.36
CA PRO A 205 -10.95 2.51 -15.87
C PRO A 205 -10.65 1.04 -15.59
N LEU A 206 -11.48 0.40 -14.75
CA LEU A 206 -11.42 -1.04 -14.54
C LEU A 206 -11.78 -1.74 -15.86
N GLN A 207 -10.85 -2.53 -16.40
CA GLN A 207 -11.16 -3.36 -17.58
C GLN A 207 -12.04 -4.52 -17.12
N VAL A 208 -13.36 -4.38 -17.30
CA VAL A 208 -14.30 -5.45 -17.04
C VAL A 208 -13.97 -6.60 -18.01
N ARG A 209 -13.39 -7.69 -17.48
CA ARG A 209 -13.28 -8.94 -18.25
C ARG A 209 -14.70 -9.47 -18.50
N ARG A 210 -15.11 -9.46 -19.77
CA ARG A 210 -16.30 -10.19 -20.25
C ARG A 210 -15.99 -11.67 -20.35
#